data_a4ef853fe0b14aa6432059ce7aadbf1c
#
_entry.id   a4ef853fe0b14aa6432059ce7aadbf1c
#
_cell.length_a   1.000
_cell.length_b   1.000
_cell.length_c   1.000
_cell.angle_alpha   90.00
_cell.angle_beta   90.00
_cell.angle_gamma   90.00
#
_symmetry.space_group_name_H-M   'P 1'
#
loop_
_entity.id
_entity.type
_entity.pdbx_description
1 polymer ?
#
loop_
_entity_poly.entity_id
_entity_poly.type
_entity_poly.pdbx_seq_one_letter_code
_entity_poly.pdbx_strand_id
1 'polypeptide(L)'
;MELQSQLETLQEQGIGVAAISYDSVDVVADFAERRGITFPLLADSDSSVIADFGILNTVAAEGVGDNSDDPGVKADVARDVSAFGANQMIVGTPYPGTFMVDNQGRVTSRFFEEFYRERNTTTNVMLKLGMGLSPIAAVEGETAHLKFTAYPSNTTVTVGTRFSLALDVTPGPDMHVYAPGAEEKGYRVIGFNLDKPELARIEPVSYPESEIYYFEPLDEHVPVYQNKFTILQEVVMNGDAETEEIMSTLDALTLTGTLDYQACDDAICFLPQSIPVSFTVDLEMPDRQRANR
;
A
#
# COMPACT_ATOMS: atom_id res chain seq x y z
N MET A 1 -0.58 11.14 -14.04
CA MET A 1 0.50 10.80 -13.08
C MET A 1 0.04 11.20 -11.70
N GLU A 2 -0.14 10.23 -10.85
CA GLU A 2 -0.78 10.41 -9.53
C GLU A 2 -0.06 11.43 -8.62
N LEU A 3 1.28 11.35 -8.49
CA LEU A 3 2.03 12.26 -7.64
C LEU A 3 1.83 13.74 -8.04
N GLN A 4 1.76 14.04 -9.35
CA GLN A 4 1.48 15.39 -9.83
C GLN A 4 0.03 15.81 -9.53
N SER A 5 -0.94 14.90 -9.65
CA SER A 5 -2.34 15.22 -9.36
C SER A 5 -2.60 15.44 -7.87
N GLN A 6 -1.77 14.87 -6.99
CA GLN A 6 -1.85 15.02 -5.53
C GLN A 6 -0.94 16.12 -4.97
N LEU A 7 -0.18 16.82 -5.84
CA LEU A 7 0.83 17.78 -5.41
C LEU A 7 0.26 18.90 -4.53
N GLU A 8 -0.87 19.50 -4.93
CA GLU A 8 -1.53 20.58 -4.19
C GLU A 8 -1.97 20.10 -2.80
N THR A 9 -2.61 18.93 -2.72
CA THR A 9 -3.03 18.31 -1.45
C THR A 9 -1.84 18.06 -0.51
N LEU A 10 -0.72 17.56 -1.05
CA LEU A 10 0.50 17.34 -0.27
C LEU A 10 1.09 18.66 0.24
N GLN A 11 1.13 19.69 -0.61
CA GLN A 11 1.63 21.02 -0.23
C GLN A 11 0.74 21.71 0.82
N GLU A 12 -0.58 21.59 0.73
CA GLU A 12 -1.51 22.08 1.76
C GLU A 12 -1.27 21.43 3.13
N GLN A 13 -0.78 20.19 3.14
CA GLN A 13 -0.39 19.47 4.35
C GLN A 13 1.07 19.74 4.78
N GLY A 14 1.75 20.67 4.10
CA GLY A 14 3.13 21.08 4.41
C GLY A 14 4.19 20.10 3.91
N ILE A 15 3.86 19.22 2.95
CA ILE A 15 4.79 18.25 2.39
C ILE A 15 5.36 18.78 1.07
N GLY A 16 6.69 18.93 1.03
CA GLY A 16 7.43 19.16 -0.21
C GLY A 16 7.65 17.83 -0.95
N VAL A 17 7.61 17.90 -2.29
CA VAL A 17 7.81 16.72 -3.15
C VAL A 17 9.01 16.92 -4.05
N ALA A 18 9.85 15.90 -4.18
CA ALA A 18 10.89 15.80 -5.20
C ALA A 18 11.03 14.34 -5.66
N ALA A 19 11.48 14.11 -6.88
CA ALA A 19 11.84 12.79 -7.35
C ALA A 19 13.26 12.78 -7.90
N ILE A 20 13.92 11.63 -7.79
CA ILE A 20 15.30 11.42 -8.27
C ILE A 20 15.29 10.28 -9.30
N SER A 21 15.96 10.49 -10.42
CA SER A 21 16.19 9.48 -11.44
C SER A 21 17.67 9.38 -11.78
N TYR A 22 18.10 8.19 -12.19
CA TYR A 22 19.44 7.94 -12.73
C TYR A 22 19.61 8.43 -14.18
N ASP A 23 18.54 8.96 -14.79
CA ASP A 23 18.59 9.53 -16.12
C ASP A 23 19.37 10.86 -16.16
N SER A 24 19.83 11.25 -17.35
CA SER A 24 20.50 12.54 -17.54
C SER A 24 19.55 13.74 -17.34
N VAL A 25 20.13 14.89 -17.07
CA VAL A 25 19.37 16.15 -16.92
C VAL A 25 18.44 16.41 -18.11
N ASP A 26 18.93 16.18 -19.35
CA ASP A 26 18.14 16.43 -20.56
C ASP A 26 16.92 15.47 -20.65
N VAL A 27 17.09 14.21 -20.29
CA VAL A 27 16.01 13.21 -20.26
C VAL A 27 14.98 13.56 -19.21
N VAL A 28 15.42 13.94 -18.00
CA VAL A 28 14.54 14.32 -16.90
C VAL A 28 13.77 15.60 -17.25
N ALA A 29 14.41 16.59 -17.86
CA ALA A 29 13.77 17.83 -18.29
C ALA A 29 12.71 17.61 -19.38
N ASP A 30 13.04 16.84 -20.42
CA ASP A 30 12.09 16.45 -21.49
C ASP A 30 10.88 15.69 -20.91
N PHE A 31 11.11 14.79 -19.97
CA PHE A 31 10.03 14.08 -19.28
C PHE A 31 9.13 15.01 -18.46
N ALA A 32 9.73 15.93 -17.71
CA ALA A 32 8.99 16.91 -16.91
C ALA A 32 8.09 17.79 -17.79
N GLU A 33 8.63 18.31 -18.90
CA GLU A 33 7.89 19.15 -19.84
C GLU A 33 6.71 18.39 -20.47
N ARG A 34 6.97 17.20 -21.02
CA ARG A 34 5.93 16.40 -21.68
C ARG A 34 4.82 15.92 -20.75
N ARG A 35 5.13 15.72 -19.47
CA ARG A 35 4.18 15.22 -18.47
C ARG A 35 3.58 16.33 -17.60
N GLY A 36 3.98 17.59 -17.82
CA GLY A 36 3.51 18.73 -17.04
C GLY A 36 3.87 18.62 -15.55
N ILE A 37 5.07 18.07 -15.22
CA ILE A 37 5.52 17.92 -13.84
C ILE A 37 6.06 19.26 -13.35
N THR A 38 5.56 19.70 -12.19
CA THR A 38 5.90 21.00 -11.61
C THR A 38 6.73 20.91 -10.33
N PHE A 39 6.84 19.75 -9.71
CA PHE A 39 7.76 19.49 -8.60
C PHE A 39 9.18 19.17 -9.11
N PRO A 40 10.24 19.35 -8.30
CA PRO A 40 11.61 19.06 -8.70
C PRO A 40 11.81 17.60 -9.12
N LEU A 41 12.33 17.40 -10.33
CA LEU A 41 12.91 16.15 -10.79
C LEU A 41 14.43 16.30 -10.84
N LEU A 42 15.15 15.44 -10.11
CA LEU A 42 16.59 15.51 -9.95
C LEU A 42 17.25 14.38 -10.76
N ALA A 43 18.34 14.73 -11.44
CA ALA A 43 19.15 13.78 -12.19
C ALA A 43 20.34 13.31 -11.34
N ASP A 44 20.45 12.03 -11.09
CA ASP A 44 21.54 11.35 -10.39
C ASP A 44 22.23 10.37 -11.37
N SER A 45 22.84 10.95 -12.42
CA SER A 45 23.32 10.18 -13.58
C SER A 45 24.45 9.18 -13.27
N ASP A 46 25.13 9.33 -12.16
CA ASP A 46 26.13 8.39 -11.66
C ASP A 46 25.58 7.46 -10.56
N SER A 47 24.29 7.59 -10.22
CA SER A 47 23.60 6.83 -9.20
C SER A 47 24.23 6.91 -7.80
N SER A 48 25.00 7.95 -7.51
CA SER A 48 25.69 8.10 -6.22
C SER A 48 24.71 8.36 -5.07
N VAL A 49 23.72 9.24 -5.27
CA VAL A 49 22.69 9.53 -4.28
C VAL A 49 21.77 8.32 -4.10
N ILE A 50 21.37 7.67 -5.18
CA ILE A 50 20.57 6.44 -5.17
C ILE A 50 21.27 5.34 -4.36
N ALA A 51 22.59 5.20 -4.52
CA ALA A 51 23.38 4.26 -3.73
C ALA A 51 23.43 4.63 -2.24
N ASP A 52 23.55 5.92 -1.90
CA ASP A 52 23.53 6.41 -0.51
C ASP A 52 22.18 6.15 0.17
N PHE A 53 21.07 6.19 -0.58
CA PHE A 53 19.77 5.77 -0.08
C PHE A 53 19.62 4.24 0.07
N GLY A 54 20.58 3.44 -0.40
CA GLY A 54 20.58 1.99 -0.29
C GLY A 54 19.58 1.27 -1.21
N ILE A 55 19.15 1.93 -2.28
CA ILE A 55 18.15 1.39 -3.23
C ILE A 55 18.72 1.08 -4.61
N LEU A 56 20.03 1.12 -4.78
CA LEU A 56 20.66 0.70 -6.03
C LEU A 56 20.46 -0.82 -6.22
N ASN A 57 19.94 -1.23 -7.37
CA ASN A 57 19.77 -2.64 -7.70
C ASN A 57 21.12 -3.30 -8.00
N THR A 58 21.76 -3.86 -6.99
CA THR A 58 22.98 -4.63 -7.11
C THR A 58 22.72 -6.11 -7.38
N VAL A 59 21.51 -6.60 -7.07
CA VAL A 59 21.12 -8.01 -7.22
C VAL A 59 21.17 -8.45 -8.68
N ALA A 60 20.74 -7.61 -9.60
CA ALA A 60 20.84 -7.90 -11.03
C ALA A 60 22.30 -8.02 -11.50
N ALA A 61 23.23 -7.24 -10.93
CA ALA A 61 24.65 -7.36 -11.21
C ALA A 61 25.23 -8.69 -10.71
N GLU A 62 24.84 -9.12 -9.52
CA GLU A 62 25.25 -10.39 -8.93
C GLU A 62 24.71 -11.59 -9.73
N GLY A 63 23.46 -11.51 -10.22
CA GLY A 63 22.83 -12.58 -10.97
C GLY A 63 23.26 -12.72 -12.43
N VAL A 64 23.68 -11.63 -13.04
CA VAL A 64 24.20 -11.65 -14.44
C VAL A 64 25.69 -12.02 -14.47
N GLY A 65 26.42 -11.77 -13.38
CA GLY A 65 27.86 -11.97 -13.31
C GLY A 65 28.33 -13.14 -12.45
N ASP A 66 27.56 -13.58 -11.47
CA ASP A 66 28.05 -14.57 -10.51
C ASP A 66 26.92 -15.40 -9.86
N ASN A 67 27.27 -16.60 -9.45
CA ASN A 67 26.40 -17.56 -8.79
C ASN A 67 26.28 -17.26 -7.29
N SER A 68 25.55 -16.23 -6.90
CA SER A 68 25.20 -16.08 -5.49
C SER A 68 24.52 -17.36 -4.99
N ASP A 69 24.99 -17.87 -3.84
CA ASP A 69 24.37 -19.04 -3.21
C ASP A 69 23.15 -18.68 -2.35
N ASP A 70 22.86 -17.38 -2.18
CA ASP A 70 21.70 -16.88 -1.45
C ASP A 70 20.39 -17.20 -2.21
N PRO A 71 19.45 -17.96 -1.60
CA PRO A 71 18.18 -18.29 -2.24
C PRO A 71 17.30 -17.07 -2.54
N GLY A 72 17.37 -16.01 -1.73
CA GLY A 72 16.63 -14.76 -1.94
C GLY A 72 17.14 -14.04 -3.19
N VAL A 73 18.47 -13.87 -3.31
CA VAL A 73 19.11 -13.28 -4.49
C VAL A 73 18.75 -14.07 -5.75
N LYS A 74 18.79 -15.41 -5.70
CA LYS A 74 18.38 -16.26 -6.83
C LYS A 74 16.93 -16.05 -7.24
N ALA A 75 16.02 -15.92 -6.28
CA ALA A 75 14.60 -15.69 -6.55
C ALA A 75 14.38 -14.32 -7.18
N ASP A 76 15.06 -13.27 -6.71
CA ASP A 76 14.98 -11.91 -7.24
C ASP A 76 15.54 -11.83 -8.66
N VAL A 77 16.71 -12.41 -8.90
CA VAL A 77 17.28 -12.52 -10.24
C VAL A 77 16.35 -13.27 -11.19
N ALA A 78 15.76 -14.37 -10.76
CA ALA A 78 14.83 -15.13 -11.58
C ALA A 78 13.58 -14.30 -11.95
N ARG A 79 13.06 -13.50 -11.02
CA ARG A 79 11.95 -12.56 -11.29
C ARG A 79 12.36 -11.49 -12.29
N ASP A 80 13.50 -10.85 -12.10
CA ASP A 80 14.03 -9.81 -12.99
C ASP A 80 14.30 -10.35 -14.40
N VAL A 81 14.93 -11.51 -14.49
CA VAL A 81 15.19 -12.20 -15.78
C VAL A 81 13.89 -12.59 -16.47
N SER A 82 12.87 -13.06 -15.73
CA SER A 82 11.55 -13.38 -16.29
C SER A 82 10.84 -12.14 -16.81
N ALA A 83 10.96 -11.00 -16.12
CA ALA A 83 10.28 -9.76 -16.46
C ALA A 83 10.95 -8.98 -17.62
N PHE A 84 12.31 -9.01 -17.70
CA PHE A 84 13.09 -8.12 -18.58
C PHE A 84 14.04 -8.87 -19.52
N GLY A 85 14.15 -10.17 -19.39
CA GLY A 85 15.21 -10.97 -20.00
C GLY A 85 16.57 -10.77 -19.29
N ALA A 86 17.53 -11.60 -19.60
CA ALA A 86 18.90 -11.49 -19.09
C ALA A 86 19.61 -10.29 -19.77
N ASN A 87 19.34 -9.06 -19.30
CA ASN A 87 19.87 -7.84 -19.90
C ASN A 87 20.66 -7.02 -18.88
N GLN A 88 21.90 -6.66 -19.21
CA GLN A 88 22.71 -5.75 -18.41
C GLN A 88 22.09 -4.34 -18.19
N MET A 89 21.04 -4.00 -18.94
CA MET A 89 20.35 -2.70 -18.77
C MET A 89 19.66 -2.52 -17.43
N ILE A 90 19.38 -3.59 -16.68
CA ILE A 90 18.79 -3.51 -15.34
C ILE A 90 19.84 -3.33 -14.24
N VAL A 91 21.13 -3.57 -14.55
CA VAL A 91 22.22 -3.37 -13.60
C VAL A 91 22.39 -1.88 -13.32
N GLY A 92 22.30 -1.49 -12.05
CA GLY A 92 22.46 -0.10 -11.61
C GLY A 92 21.17 0.74 -11.67
N THR A 93 20.04 0.16 -12.08
CA THR A 93 18.73 0.83 -11.89
C THR A 93 18.34 0.80 -10.41
N PRO A 94 17.70 1.86 -9.88
CA PRO A 94 17.23 1.82 -8.50
C PRO A 94 16.01 0.93 -8.34
N TYR A 95 15.86 0.32 -7.17
CA TYR A 95 14.58 -0.17 -6.72
C TYR A 95 13.63 1.02 -6.47
N PRO A 96 12.32 0.86 -6.72
CA PRO A 96 11.35 1.90 -6.38
C PRO A 96 11.32 2.14 -4.88
N GLY A 97 11.43 3.39 -4.47
CA GLY A 97 11.36 3.76 -3.07
C GLY A 97 10.80 5.16 -2.88
N THR A 98 10.02 5.33 -1.83
CA THR A 98 9.54 6.63 -1.35
C THR A 98 10.06 6.85 0.06
N PHE A 99 10.69 7.99 0.29
CA PHE A 99 11.26 8.37 1.58
C PHE A 99 10.58 9.64 2.10
N MET A 100 10.13 9.60 3.34
CA MET A 100 9.70 10.77 4.07
C MET A 100 10.88 11.31 4.86
N VAL A 101 11.14 12.59 4.72
CA VAL A 101 12.28 13.26 5.34
C VAL A 101 11.79 14.43 6.17
N ASP A 102 12.27 14.56 7.40
CA ASP A 102 11.94 15.70 8.26
C ASP A 102 12.71 16.97 7.86
N ASN A 103 12.38 18.09 8.49
CA ASN A 103 13.03 19.39 8.25
C ASN A 103 14.52 19.44 8.63
N GLN A 104 15.03 18.37 9.26
CA GLN A 104 16.44 18.21 9.64
C GLN A 104 17.18 17.27 8.69
N GLY A 105 16.52 16.80 7.62
CA GLY A 105 17.09 15.89 6.64
C GLY A 105 17.15 14.42 7.07
N ARG A 106 16.39 14.03 8.12
CA ARG A 106 16.35 12.66 8.59
C ARG A 106 15.17 11.91 7.97
N VAL A 107 15.42 10.70 7.50
CA VAL A 107 14.38 9.79 7.03
C VAL A 107 13.51 9.35 8.22
N THR A 108 12.23 9.66 8.18
CA THR A 108 11.23 9.30 9.21
C THR A 108 10.41 8.08 8.81
N SER A 109 10.21 7.89 7.52
CA SER A 109 9.51 6.72 6.97
C SER A 109 10.07 6.37 5.60
N ARG A 110 10.00 5.10 5.25
CA ARG A 110 10.37 4.61 3.94
C ARG A 110 9.36 3.59 3.45
N PHE A 111 9.01 3.66 2.18
CA PHE A 111 8.18 2.71 1.46
C PHE A 111 9.02 2.19 0.32
N PHE A 112 9.33 0.91 0.36
CA PHE A 112 10.28 0.28 -0.52
C PHE A 112 9.64 -0.91 -1.20
N GLU A 113 9.93 -1.09 -2.50
CA GLU A 113 9.42 -2.21 -3.27
C GLU A 113 10.57 -3.14 -3.64
N GLU A 114 10.39 -4.42 -3.33
CA GLU A 114 11.36 -5.47 -3.66
C GLU A 114 11.34 -5.85 -5.15
N PHE A 115 10.23 -5.57 -5.83
CA PHE A 115 10.09 -5.88 -7.24
C PHE A 115 9.98 -4.61 -8.09
N TYR A 116 10.74 -4.54 -9.16
CA TYR A 116 10.88 -3.35 -10.01
C TYR A 116 9.55 -2.80 -10.55
N ARG A 117 8.56 -3.65 -10.82
CA ARG A 117 7.26 -3.22 -11.35
C ARG A 117 6.28 -2.77 -10.28
N GLU A 118 6.54 -3.09 -9.01
CA GLU A 118 5.66 -2.69 -7.94
C GLU A 118 5.83 -1.22 -7.59
N ARG A 119 4.72 -0.55 -7.31
CA ARG A 119 4.68 0.87 -6.94
C ARG A 119 3.62 1.10 -5.89
N ASN A 120 4.05 1.66 -4.75
CA ASN A 120 3.14 2.30 -3.84
C ASN A 120 2.51 3.50 -4.53
N THR A 121 1.19 3.63 -4.42
CA THR A 121 0.52 4.85 -4.84
C THR A 121 0.75 5.97 -3.83
N THR A 122 0.66 7.22 -4.27
CA THR A 122 0.80 8.39 -3.38
C THR A 122 -0.27 8.36 -2.30
N THR A 123 -1.52 8.08 -2.68
CA THR A 123 -2.65 7.98 -1.76
C THR A 123 -2.49 6.84 -0.75
N ASN A 124 -1.93 5.71 -1.17
CA ASN A 124 -1.61 4.62 -0.24
C ASN A 124 -0.56 5.04 0.79
N VAL A 125 0.51 5.71 0.37
CA VAL A 125 1.53 6.25 1.28
C VAL A 125 0.91 7.24 2.27
N MET A 126 0.08 8.17 1.80
CA MET A 126 -0.62 9.13 2.66
C MET A 126 -1.51 8.44 3.69
N LEU A 127 -2.28 7.44 3.27
CA LEU A 127 -3.17 6.68 4.15
C LEU A 127 -2.37 5.94 5.24
N LYS A 128 -1.27 5.28 4.88
CA LYS A 128 -0.38 4.59 5.83
C LYS A 128 0.30 5.54 6.83
N LEU A 129 0.49 6.79 6.47
CA LEU A 129 1.01 7.83 7.36
C LEU A 129 -0.07 8.45 8.26
N GLY A 130 -1.32 7.95 8.20
CA GLY A 130 -2.43 8.50 8.96
C GLY A 130 -2.88 9.88 8.48
N MET A 131 -2.50 10.27 7.28
CA MET A 131 -2.95 11.50 6.66
C MET A 131 -4.38 11.27 6.16
N GLY A 132 -5.34 12.00 6.73
CA GLY A 132 -6.75 11.84 6.41
C GLY A 132 -7.00 12.05 4.91
N LEU A 133 -7.42 11.00 4.23
CA LEU A 133 -7.94 11.07 2.87
C LEU A 133 -9.46 11.18 2.92
N SER A 134 -10.02 11.96 2.02
CA SER A 134 -11.46 11.86 1.77
C SER A 134 -11.74 10.51 1.10
N PRO A 135 -12.58 9.63 1.69
CA PRO A 135 -12.88 8.35 1.08
C PRO A 135 -13.46 8.54 -0.32
N ILE A 136 -12.86 7.88 -1.32
CA ILE A 136 -13.34 7.89 -2.70
C ILE A 136 -13.99 6.54 -2.98
N ALA A 137 -15.11 6.50 -3.73
CA ALA A 137 -15.88 5.28 -4.00
C ALA A 137 -16.25 4.50 -2.72
N ALA A 138 -16.59 5.22 -1.66
CA ALA A 138 -16.88 4.66 -0.35
C ALA A 138 -18.23 3.96 -0.30
N VAL A 139 -18.27 2.82 0.37
CA VAL A 139 -19.49 2.09 0.73
C VAL A 139 -19.68 2.20 2.23
N GLU A 140 -20.78 2.80 2.65
CA GLU A 140 -21.14 2.92 4.06
C GLU A 140 -22.05 1.77 4.47
N GLY A 141 -21.85 1.28 5.68
CA GLY A 141 -22.70 0.28 6.30
C GLY A 141 -22.92 0.56 7.79
N GLU A 142 -24.06 0.12 8.29
CA GLU A 142 -24.44 0.26 9.68
C GLU A 142 -25.09 -1.03 10.19
N THR A 143 -24.76 -1.38 11.42
CA THR A 143 -25.38 -2.48 12.16
C THR A 143 -25.95 -1.92 13.48
N ALA A 144 -26.54 -2.80 14.30
CA ALA A 144 -26.95 -2.39 15.64
C ALA A 144 -25.79 -1.99 16.57
N HIS A 145 -24.55 -2.36 16.21
CA HIS A 145 -23.41 -2.26 17.12
C HIS A 145 -22.27 -1.37 16.63
N LEU A 146 -22.17 -1.15 15.31
CA LEU A 146 -21.13 -0.31 14.72
C LEU A 146 -21.56 0.26 13.37
N LYS A 147 -20.85 1.32 12.96
CA LYS A 147 -20.86 1.86 11.60
C LYS A 147 -19.52 1.61 10.96
N PHE A 148 -19.51 1.43 9.64
CA PHE A 148 -18.26 1.33 8.90
C PHE A 148 -18.35 2.03 7.54
N THR A 149 -17.18 2.45 7.06
CA THR A 149 -16.98 2.97 5.71
C THR A 149 -15.87 2.17 5.06
N ALA A 150 -16.16 1.51 3.95
CA ALA A 150 -15.23 0.72 3.17
C ALA A 150 -14.83 1.48 1.90
N TYR A 151 -13.54 1.66 1.65
CA TYR A 151 -13.05 2.37 0.46
C TYR A 151 -11.64 1.93 0.06
N PRO A 152 -11.31 1.94 -1.24
CA PRO A 152 -9.94 1.75 -1.70
C PRO A 152 -9.16 3.06 -1.60
N SER A 153 -7.84 2.99 -1.39
CA SER A 153 -6.98 4.19 -1.45
C SER A 153 -6.92 4.80 -2.84
N ASN A 154 -7.18 4.00 -3.87
CA ASN A 154 -7.16 4.39 -5.27
C ASN A 154 -8.38 3.84 -5.99
N THR A 155 -8.99 4.65 -6.84
CA THR A 155 -10.11 4.22 -7.70
C THR A 155 -9.64 3.53 -8.97
N THR A 156 -8.40 3.74 -9.37
CA THR A 156 -7.81 3.19 -10.59
C THR A 156 -6.47 2.55 -10.27
N VAL A 157 -6.24 1.36 -10.81
CA VAL A 157 -5.00 0.58 -10.60
C VAL A 157 -4.51 -0.02 -11.92
N THR A 158 -3.20 -0.25 -11.98
CA THR A 158 -2.55 -0.96 -13.10
C THR A 158 -1.72 -2.13 -12.56
N VAL A 159 -1.12 -2.93 -13.43
CA VAL A 159 -0.19 -3.99 -13.02
C VAL A 159 0.91 -3.43 -12.12
N GLY A 160 1.25 -4.17 -11.07
CA GLY A 160 2.26 -3.77 -10.10
C GLY A 160 1.84 -2.65 -9.14
N THR A 161 0.60 -2.15 -9.20
CA THR A 161 0.12 -1.15 -8.23
C THR A 161 -0.06 -1.77 -6.86
N ARG A 162 0.54 -1.14 -5.84
CA ARG A 162 0.31 -1.41 -4.41
C ARG A 162 -0.61 -0.34 -3.86
N PHE A 163 -1.76 -0.75 -3.36
CA PHE A 163 -2.79 0.11 -2.81
C PHE A 163 -3.43 -0.54 -1.58
N SER A 164 -4.18 0.22 -0.79
CA SER A 164 -4.90 -0.31 0.38
C SER A 164 -6.41 -0.28 0.21
N LEU A 165 -7.03 -1.28 0.79
CA LEU A 165 -8.45 -1.28 1.13
C LEU A 165 -8.57 -0.83 2.59
N ALA A 166 -9.34 0.19 2.84
CA ALA A 166 -9.55 0.76 4.16
C ALA A 166 -10.95 0.45 4.67
N LEU A 167 -11.03 0.11 5.95
CA LEU A 167 -12.26 -0.01 6.70
C LEU A 167 -12.19 0.94 7.89
N ASP A 168 -12.85 2.08 7.79
CA ASP A 168 -13.12 2.97 8.92
C ASP A 168 -14.27 2.37 9.73
N VAL A 169 -14.01 1.99 10.96
CA VAL A 169 -15.00 1.38 11.86
C VAL A 169 -15.23 2.28 13.06
N THR A 170 -16.48 2.46 13.41
CA THR A 170 -16.88 3.22 14.60
C THR A 170 -17.85 2.37 15.43
N PRO A 171 -17.42 1.82 16.58
CA PRO A 171 -18.32 1.15 17.51
C PRO A 171 -19.46 2.06 17.94
N GLY A 172 -20.61 1.49 18.26
CA GLY A 172 -21.77 2.22 18.80
C GLY A 172 -21.48 2.87 20.17
N PRO A 173 -22.36 3.75 20.64
CA PRO A 173 -22.22 4.34 21.97
C PRO A 173 -22.09 3.26 23.04
N ASP A 174 -21.13 3.43 23.95
CA ASP A 174 -20.85 2.53 25.07
C ASP A 174 -20.49 1.08 24.64
N MET A 175 -20.12 0.91 23.35
CA MET A 175 -19.69 -0.39 22.81
C MET A 175 -18.21 -0.42 22.48
N HIS A 176 -17.67 -1.62 22.53
CA HIS A 176 -16.33 -1.91 22.06
C HIS A 176 -16.30 -3.19 21.20
N VAL A 177 -15.27 -3.30 20.38
CA VAL A 177 -14.91 -4.54 19.68
C VAL A 177 -13.50 -4.94 20.09
N TYR A 178 -13.23 -6.25 20.15
CA TYR A 178 -11.93 -6.76 20.57
C TYR A 178 -10.88 -6.58 19.50
N ALA A 179 -9.71 -6.10 19.89
CA ALA A 179 -8.54 -5.92 19.05
C ALA A 179 -7.65 -7.17 19.05
N PRO A 180 -6.72 -7.31 18.07
CA PRO A 180 -5.71 -8.37 18.07
C PRO A 180 -4.96 -8.46 19.40
N GLY A 181 -4.75 -9.68 19.90
CA GLY A 181 -4.23 -9.99 21.23
C GLY A 181 -5.32 -10.38 22.24
N ALA A 182 -6.59 -10.06 21.99
CA ALA A 182 -7.69 -10.48 22.86
C ALA A 182 -8.05 -11.97 22.69
N GLU A 183 -7.70 -12.58 21.55
CA GLU A 183 -7.90 -13.99 21.27
C GLU A 183 -7.18 -14.92 22.26
N GLU A 184 -6.07 -14.48 22.86
CA GLU A 184 -5.35 -15.24 23.90
C GLU A 184 -6.21 -15.49 25.13
N LYS A 185 -7.22 -14.67 25.37
CA LYS A 185 -8.20 -14.78 26.44
C LYS A 185 -9.53 -15.39 26.00
N GLY A 186 -9.62 -15.82 24.73
CA GLY A 186 -10.79 -16.48 24.18
C GLY A 186 -11.83 -15.54 23.57
N TYR A 187 -11.54 -14.25 23.45
CA TYR A 187 -12.43 -13.29 22.81
C TYR A 187 -12.36 -13.34 21.28
N ARG A 188 -13.44 -12.97 20.62
CA ARG A 188 -13.46 -12.82 19.16
C ARG A 188 -12.98 -11.44 18.77
N VAL A 189 -11.81 -11.39 18.18
CA VAL A 189 -11.24 -10.13 17.68
C VAL A 189 -11.90 -9.74 16.37
N ILE A 190 -11.91 -8.42 16.10
CA ILE A 190 -12.35 -7.90 14.81
C ILE A 190 -11.38 -8.36 13.71
N GLY A 191 -11.93 -8.79 12.59
CA GLY A 191 -11.16 -9.29 11.44
C GLY A 191 -11.66 -8.76 10.13
N PHE A 192 -10.76 -8.42 9.24
CA PHE A 192 -11.05 -8.18 7.83
C PHE A 192 -10.48 -9.34 7.02
N ASN A 193 -11.37 -10.13 6.43
CA ASN A 193 -11.02 -11.32 5.66
C ASN A 193 -11.38 -11.10 4.19
N LEU A 194 -10.38 -10.82 3.38
CA LEU A 194 -10.53 -10.64 1.94
C LEU A 194 -10.47 -11.98 1.23
N ASP A 195 -11.36 -12.20 0.27
CA ASP A 195 -11.29 -13.35 -0.63
C ASP A 195 -10.03 -13.24 -1.50
N LYS A 196 -9.35 -14.38 -1.72
CA LYS A 196 -8.10 -14.38 -2.48
C LYS A 196 -8.35 -14.00 -3.95
N PRO A 197 -7.85 -12.84 -4.42
CA PRO A 197 -7.99 -12.44 -5.81
C PRO A 197 -7.02 -13.23 -6.72
N GLU A 198 -7.39 -13.41 -7.99
CA GLU A 198 -6.54 -14.07 -8.99
C GLU A 198 -5.45 -13.14 -9.51
N LEU A 199 -5.77 -11.83 -9.67
CA LEU A 199 -4.90 -10.83 -10.32
C LEU A 199 -4.01 -10.06 -9.34
N ALA A 200 -4.07 -10.39 -8.05
CA ALA A 200 -3.33 -9.67 -7.01
C ALA A 200 -2.93 -10.60 -5.88
N ARG A 201 -1.94 -10.20 -5.11
CA ARG A 201 -1.64 -10.76 -3.80
C ARG A 201 -2.13 -9.84 -2.68
N ILE A 202 -2.42 -10.44 -1.55
CA ILE A 202 -2.88 -9.75 -0.34
C ILE A 202 -1.75 -9.80 0.68
N GLU A 203 -1.40 -8.65 1.25
CA GLU A 203 -0.47 -8.55 2.36
C GLU A 203 -1.20 -8.78 3.71
N PRO A 204 -0.50 -8.96 4.82
CA PRO A 204 -1.15 -9.06 6.13
C PRO A 204 -1.98 -7.83 6.48
N VAL A 205 -3.11 -8.03 7.17
CA VAL A 205 -3.96 -6.94 7.66
C VAL A 205 -3.20 -6.10 8.68
N SER A 206 -3.30 -4.78 8.56
CA SER A 206 -2.74 -3.83 9.51
C SER A 206 -3.84 -3.25 10.39
N TYR A 207 -3.63 -3.34 11.69
CA TYR A 207 -4.51 -2.80 12.72
C TYR A 207 -3.82 -1.63 13.42
N PRO A 208 -4.56 -0.58 13.83
CA PRO A 208 -4.00 0.50 14.64
C PRO A 208 -3.73 0.03 16.08
N GLU A 209 -3.06 0.88 16.86
CA GLU A 209 -2.92 0.65 18.30
C GLU A 209 -4.28 0.57 18.95
N SER A 210 -4.44 -0.40 19.85
CA SER A 210 -5.66 -0.63 20.63
C SER A 210 -5.57 0.02 22.01
N GLU A 211 -6.73 0.26 22.62
CA GLU A 211 -6.86 0.67 24.01
C GLU A 211 -6.94 -0.57 24.90
N ILE A 212 -6.49 -0.44 26.17
CA ILE A 212 -6.66 -1.51 27.15
C ILE A 212 -7.91 -1.23 27.97
N TYR A 213 -8.89 -2.09 27.79
CA TYR A 213 -10.14 -2.07 28.57
C TYR A 213 -10.02 -2.99 29.79
N TYR A 214 -10.39 -2.48 30.97
CA TYR A 214 -10.46 -3.27 32.20
C TYR A 214 -11.87 -3.81 32.38
N PHE A 215 -12.02 -5.11 32.28
CA PHE A 215 -13.29 -5.80 32.51
C PHE A 215 -13.38 -6.28 33.95
N GLU A 216 -13.98 -5.47 34.83
CA GLU A 216 -14.07 -5.69 36.27
C GLU A 216 -14.64 -7.07 36.66
N PRO A 217 -15.70 -7.62 36.02
CA PRO A 217 -16.28 -8.89 36.40
C PRO A 217 -15.34 -10.09 36.35
N LEU A 218 -14.32 -10.06 35.47
CA LEU A 218 -13.31 -11.12 35.33
C LEU A 218 -11.92 -10.68 35.79
N ASP A 219 -11.75 -9.44 36.26
CA ASP A 219 -10.45 -8.86 36.61
C ASP A 219 -9.44 -8.96 35.45
N GLU A 220 -9.90 -8.61 34.25
CA GLU A 220 -9.12 -8.76 33.02
C GLU A 220 -8.83 -7.43 32.33
N HIS A 221 -7.62 -7.31 31.80
CA HIS A 221 -7.20 -6.24 30.91
C HIS A 221 -7.18 -6.78 29.46
N VAL A 222 -7.99 -6.20 28.58
CA VAL A 222 -8.23 -6.74 27.22
C VAL A 222 -8.03 -5.64 26.19
N PRO A 223 -7.28 -5.87 25.09
CA PRO A 223 -7.17 -4.91 24.00
C PRO A 223 -8.49 -4.77 23.24
N VAL A 224 -8.97 -3.54 23.08
CA VAL A 224 -10.23 -3.20 22.41
C VAL A 224 -10.13 -1.93 21.56
N TYR A 225 -11.14 -1.71 20.73
CA TYR A 225 -11.42 -0.44 20.09
C TYR A 225 -12.78 0.07 20.57
N GLN A 226 -12.79 1.26 21.19
CA GLN A 226 -13.99 1.94 21.68
C GLN A 226 -14.33 3.17 20.83
N ASN A 227 -13.34 3.73 20.15
CA ASN A 227 -13.45 4.91 19.31
C ASN A 227 -13.34 4.52 17.83
N LYS A 228 -13.51 5.50 16.94
CA LYS A 228 -13.26 5.31 15.50
C LYS A 228 -11.81 4.86 15.26
N PHE A 229 -11.64 3.83 14.45
CA PHE A 229 -10.35 3.30 14.02
C PHE A 229 -10.39 2.84 12.55
N THR A 230 -9.23 2.65 11.95
CA THR A 230 -9.10 2.22 10.55
C THR A 230 -8.31 0.93 10.46
N ILE A 231 -8.87 -0.08 9.82
CA ILE A 231 -8.17 -1.31 9.42
C ILE A 231 -7.71 -1.13 7.98
N LEU A 232 -6.46 -1.50 7.69
CA LEU A 232 -5.89 -1.46 6.35
C LEU A 232 -5.51 -2.85 5.86
N GLN A 233 -5.88 -3.15 4.63
CA GLN A 233 -5.47 -4.35 3.91
C GLN A 233 -4.75 -3.95 2.63
N GLU A 234 -3.44 -4.15 2.57
CA GLU A 234 -2.71 -3.90 1.33
C GLU A 234 -2.97 -4.99 0.29
N VAL A 235 -3.13 -4.55 -0.93
CA VAL A 235 -3.28 -5.38 -2.13
C VAL A 235 -2.24 -4.95 -3.15
N VAL A 236 -1.57 -5.91 -3.75
CA VAL A 236 -0.57 -5.65 -4.80
C VAL A 236 -1.00 -6.37 -6.06
N MET A 237 -1.30 -5.61 -7.10
CA MET A 237 -1.59 -6.15 -8.42
C MET A 237 -0.37 -6.91 -8.94
N ASN A 238 -0.57 -8.12 -9.46
CA ASN A 238 0.53 -8.88 -10.03
C ASN A 238 1.20 -8.11 -11.18
N GLY A 239 2.52 -8.19 -11.29
CA GLY A 239 3.32 -7.43 -12.26
C GLY A 239 3.73 -8.22 -13.51
N ASP A 240 3.24 -9.45 -13.70
CA ASP A 240 3.58 -10.34 -14.80
C ASP A 240 2.76 -10.07 -16.07
N ALA A 241 3.21 -10.66 -17.20
CA ALA A 241 2.59 -10.44 -18.49
C ALA A 241 1.21 -11.11 -18.63
N GLU A 242 0.98 -12.23 -17.93
CA GLU A 242 -0.29 -12.94 -17.93
C GLU A 242 -1.38 -12.08 -17.27
N THR A 243 -1.07 -11.51 -16.11
CA THR A 243 -1.97 -10.56 -15.44
C THR A 243 -2.28 -9.35 -16.32
N GLU A 244 -1.27 -8.80 -17.01
CA GLU A 244 -1.47 -7.67 -17.92
C GLU A 244 -2.41 -8.04 -19.09
N GLU A 245 -2.27 -9.23 -19.66
CA GLU A 245 -3.15 -9.72 -20.72
C GLU A 245 -4.60 -9.83 -20.23
N ILE A 246 -4.82 -10.43 -19.06
CA ILE A 246 -6.15 -10.56 -18.46
C ILE A 246 -6.75 -9.18 -18.18
N MET A 247 -5.99 -8.28 -17.54
CA MET A 247 -6.45 -6.92 -17.23
C MET A 247 -6.85 -6.14 -18.48
N SER A 248 -6.20 -6.37 -19.62
CA SER A 248 -6.54 -5.71 -20.89
C SER A 248 -7.95 -6.05 -21.40
N THR A 249 -8.58 -7.07 -20.85
CA THR A 249 -9.92 -7.55 -21.22
C THR A 249 -11.01 -7.13 -20.22
N LEU A 250 -10.62 -6.46 -19.12
CA LEU A 250 -11.49 -6.09 -18.02
C LEU A 250 -11.48 -4.56 -17.83
N ASP A 251 -12.61 -4.00 -17.48
CA ASP A 251 -12.73 -2.56 -17.15
C ASP A 251 -12.47 -2.30 -15.66
N ALA A 252 -12.84 -3.24 -14.79
CA ALA A 252 -12.74 -3.08 -13.35
C ALA A 252 -12.49 -4.42 -12.63
N LEU A 253 -11.93 -4.34 -11.43
CA LEU A 253 -11.76 -5.45 -10.50
C LEU A 253 -12.60 -5.20 -9.25
N THR A 254 -13.42 -6.19 -8.87
CA THR A 254 -14.15 -6.17 -7.60
C THR A 254 -13.48 -7.15 -6.63
N LEU A 255 -13.08 -6.63 -5.47
CA LEU A 255 -12.51 -7.38 -4.37
C LEU A 255 -13.58 -7.53 -3.29
N THR A 256 -13.84 -8.77 -2.86
CA THR A 256 -14.87 -9.11 -1.87
C THR A 256 -14.24 -9.69 -0.62
N GLY A 257 -14.98 -9.62 0.48
CA GLY A 257 -14.55 -10.18 1.75
C GLY A 257 -15.59 -9.97 2.85
N THR A 258 -15.17 -10.19 4.10
CA THR A 258 -16.03 -10.00 5.27
C THR A 258 -15.34 -9.17 6.36
N LEU A 259 -16.12 -8.32 7.02
CA LEU A 259 -15.79 -7.74 8.30
C LEU A 259 -16.43 -8.59 9.39
N ASP A 260 -15.62 -9.34 10.12
CA ASP A 260 -16.06 -10.20 11.21
C ASP A 260 -15.79 -9.51 12.54
N TYR A 261 -16.76 -9.47 13.43
CA TYR A 261 -16.58 -8.84 14.75
C TYR A 261 -17.53 -9.41 15.81
N GLN A 262 -17.21 -9.18 17.04
CA GLN A 262 -18.10 -9.29 18.18
C GLN A 262 -18.07 -7.99 18.97
N ALA A 263 -19.21 -7.35 19.12
CA ALA A 263 -19.37 -6.17 19.95
C ALA A 263 -19.79 -6.56 21.36
N CYS A 264 -19.32 -5.80 22.34
CA CYS A 264 -19.73 -5.92 23.73
C CYS A 264 -19.99 -4.52 24.32
N ASP A 265 -20.88 -4.44 25.29
CA ASP A 265 -20.99 -3.32 26.21
C ASP A 265 -20.39 -3.72 27.59
N ASP A 266 -20.59 -2.92 28.61
CA ASP A 266 -20.08 -3.19 29.96
C ASP A 266 -20.77 -4.39 30.66
N ALA A 267 -21.85 -4.92 30.09
CA ALA A 267 -22.67 -5.95 30.71
C ALA A 267 -22.72 -7.26 29.90
N ILE A 268 -22.78 -7.18 28.58
CA ILE A 268 -22.97 -8.35 27.71
C ILE A 268 -22.14 -8.27 26.43
N CYS A 269 -21.77 -9.42 25.90
CA CYS A 269 -21.28 -9.57 24.55
C CYS A 269 -22.39 -10.05 23.62
N PHE A 270 -22.57 -9.35 22.52
CA PHE A 270 -23.57 -9.70 21.50
C PHE A 270 -23.08 -10.88 20.65
N LEU A 271 -23.97 -11.47 19.87
CA LEU A 271 -23.60 -12.55 18.98
C LEU A 271 -22.62 -12.03 17.89
N PRO A 272 -21.60 -12.83 17.57
CA PRO A 272 -20.68 -12.49 16.48
C PRO A 272 -21.40 -12.20 15.18
N GLN A 273 -20.90 -11.24 14.44
CA GLN A 273 -21.43 -10.79 13.15
C GLN A 273 -20.35 -10.98 12.07
N SER A 274 -20.81 -11.27 10.86
CA SER A 274 -19.99 -11.30 9.65
C SER A 274 -20.70 -10.48 8.59
N ILE A 275 -20.09 -9.38 8.14
CA ILE A 275 -20.68 -8.44 7.21
C ILE A 275 -19.94 -8.53 5.89
N PRO A 276 -20.60 -8.79 4.75
CA PRO A 276 -19.94 -8.74 3.46
C PRO A 276 -19.52 -7.31 3.14
N VAL A 277 -18.29 -7.17 2.63
CA VAL A 277 -17.73 -5.92 2.14
C VAL A 277 -17.19 -6.12 0.72
N SER A 278 -17.26 -5.06 -0.09
CA SER A 278 -16.76 -5.11 -1.46
C SER A 278 -16.11 -3.79 -1.84
N PHE A 279 -15.11 -3.86 -2.71
CA PHE A 279 -14.35 -2.73 -3.22
C PHE A 279 -14.21 -2.89 -4.71
N THR A 280 -14.50 -1.84 -5.47
CA THR A 280 -14.34 -1.85 -6.92
C THR A 280 -13.30 -0.81 -7.31
N VAL A 281 -12.35 -1.22 -8.13
CA VAL A 281 -11.32 -0.36 -8.71
C VAL A 281 -11.32 -0.51 -10.23
N ASP A 282 -11.16 0.59 -10.94
CA ASP A 282 -11.01 0.59 -12.39
C ASP A 282 -9.62 0.09 -12.77
N LEU A 283 -9.53 -0.62 -13.89
CA LEU A 283 -8.28 -1.17 -14.40
C LEU A 283 -7.77 -0.32 -15.55
N GLU A 284 -6.52 0.12 -15.44
CA GLU A 284 -5.84 0.84 -16.53
C GLU A 284 -4.60 0.09 -17.01
N MET A 285 -4.34 0.20 -18.30
CA MET A 285 -3.10 -0.34 -18.87
C MET A 285 -1.91 0.55 -18.54
N PRO A 286 -0.70 -0.02 -18.36
CA PRO A 286 0.50 0.76 -18.06
C PRO A 286 0.79 1.78 -19.16
N ASP A 287 1.07 3.01 -18.76
CA ASP A 287 1.56 4.02 -19.69
C ASP A 287 3.00 3.70 -20.11
N ARG A 288 3.16 3.29 -21.36
CA ARG A 288 4.45 2.88 -21.96
C ARG A 288 5.10 3.96 -22.81
N GLN A 289 4.61 5.20 -22.76
CA GLN A 289 5.27 6.30 -23.48
C GLN A 289 6.66 6.55 -22.88
N ARG A 290 7.67 6.20 -23.63
CA ARG A 290 9.07 6.41 -23.25
C ARG A 290 9.50 7.85 -23.54
N ALA A 291 10.48 8.36 -22.75
CA ALA A 291 11.27 9.51 -23.15
C ALA A 291 12.00 9.20 -24.47
N ASN A 292 12.05 10.16 -25.37
CA ASN A 292 12.94 10.02 -26.55
C ASN A 292 14.38 10.01 -25.99
N ARG A 293 15.09 8.91 -26.22
CA ARG A 293 16.50 8.77 -25.89
C ARG A 293 17.35 9.39 -26.97
#